data_799fb94a8b314905d0204a6c4636e03e
#
_entry.id   799fb94a8b314905d0204a6c4636e03e
#
_cell.length_a   1.000
_cell.length_b   1.000
_cell.length_c   1.000
_cell.angle_alpha   90.00
_cell.angle_beta   90.00
_cell.angle_gamma   90.00
#
_symmetry.space_group_name_H-M   'P 1'
#
loop_
_entity.id
_entity.type
_entity.pdbx_description
1 polymer ?
#
loop_
_entity_poly.entity_id
_entity_poly.type
_entity_poly.pdbx_seq_one_letter_code
_entity_poly.pdbx_strand_id
1 'polypeptide(L)'
;MDKVSQGMLDEFGPKRVIDTPIAELGFSGIAVGASMNGLRPIVEFMTWNFAILAADQIINSAAKMLQMSGGQYNCPIVFRGGNGPAGQLGATHSQSFEAFYAHVPGLKVITPSCPADAKGLLKAAIRDNDPVVFLESEKMYGDKGEVPEGEYIIPIGVAEIKRKGSDVTIVSFGKIL
;
A
#
# COMPACT_ATOMS: atom_id res chain seq x y z
N MET A 1 -12.06 11.99 5.08
CA MET A 1 -11.07 11.64 4.04
C MET A 1 -9.74 12.18 4.48
N ASP A 2 -8.78 11.31 4.63
CA ASP A 2 -7.45 11.68 5.09
C ASP A 2 -6.73 12.40 3.95
N LYS A 3 -6.15 13.54 4.27
CA LYS A 3 -5.62 14.47 3.26
C LYS A 3 -4.14 14.18 2.93
N VAL A 4 -3.76 12.91 2.83
CA VAL A 4 -2.35 12.52 2.62
C VAL A 4 -1.82 13.05 1.29
N SER A 5 -2.63 13.05 0.24
CA SER A 5 -2.28 13.55 -1.10
C SER A 5 -2.68 15.01 -1.35
N GLN A 6 -3.13 15.73 -0.30
CA GLN A 6 -3.54 17.13 -0.46
C GLN A 6 -2.42 18.02 -0.95
N GLY A 7 -2.69 18.84 -1.99
CA GLY A 7 -1.73 19.77 -2.60
C GLY A 7 -0.89 19.16 -3.73
N MET A 8 -0.83 17.83 -3.84
CA MET A 8 -0.04 17.18 -4.90
C MET A 8 -0.54 17.53 -6.31
N LEU A 9 -1.86 17.66 -6.51
CA LEU A 9 -2.42 18.04 -7.81
C LEU A 9 -1.95 19.45 -8.23
N ASP A 10 -1.95 20.39 -7.29
CA ASP A 10 -1.52 21.77 -7.55
C ASP A 10 -0.02 21.84 -7.85
N GLU A 11 0.79 21.02 -7.17
CA GLU A 11 2.24 20.99 -7.33
C GLU A 11 2.69 20.23 -8.58
N PHE A 12 2.12 19.06 -8.87
CA PHE A 12 2.61 18.16 -9.92
C PHE A 12 1.72 18.10 -11.18
N GLY A 13 0.54 18.69 -11.12
CA GLY A 13 -0.41 18.82 -12.23
C GLY A 13 -1.19 17.54 -12.57
N PRO A 14 -2.23 17.68 -13.42
CA PRO A 14 -3.19 16.61 -13.71
C PRO A 14 -2.64 15.45 -14.56
N LYS A 15 -1.46 15.59 -15.13
CA LYS A 15 -0.78 14.48 -15.82
C LYS A 15 -0.06 13.54 -14.87
N ARG A 16 0.25 14.00 -13.66
CA ARG A 16 0.94 13.23 -12.64
C ARG A 16 0.01 12.81 -11.51
N VAL A 17 -0.96 13.64 -11.18
CA VAL A 17 -1.96 13.40 -10.14
C VAL A 17 -3.33 13.43 -10.81
N ILE A 18 -3.95 12.27 -10.90
CA ILE A 18 -5.20 12.06 -11.61
C ILE A 18 -6.31 11.87 -10.58
N ASP A 19 -7.22 12.82 -10.52
CA ASP A 19 -8.46 12.69 -9.74
C ASP A 19 -9.48 11.94 -10.58
N THR A 20 -9.84 10.73 -10.13
CA THR A 20 -10.71 9.83 -10.89
C THR A 20 -12.14 9.86 -10.37
N PRO A 21 -13.14 9.48 -11.19
CA PRO A 21 -14.42 9.06 -10.66
C PRO A 21 -14.25 7.92 -9.64
N ILE A 22 -15.19 7.80 -8.70
CA ILE A 22 -15.21 6.70 -7.71
C ILE A 22 -15.62 5.41 -8.42
N ALA A 23 -14.63 4.72 -8.98
CA ALA A 23 -14.78 3.49 -9.75
C ALA A 23 -13.52 2.62 -9.59
N GLU A 24 -13.39 1.95 -8.44
CA GLU A 24 -12.18 1.25 -7.99
C GLU A 24 -11.69 0.21 -9.02
N LEU A 25 -12.59 -0.54 -9.61
CA LEU A 25 -12.27 -1.49 -10.69
C LEU A 25 -11.65 -0.77 -11.90
N GLY A 26 -12.25 0.35 -12.30
CA GLY A 26 -11.84 1.11 -13.49
C GLY A 26 -10.47 1.76 -13.33
N PHE A 27 -10.28 2.57 -12.29
CA PHE A 27 -9.01 3.28 -12.11
C PHE A 27 -7.86 2.32 -11.75
N SER A 28 -8.15 1.22 -11.03
CA SER A 28 -7.13 0.20 -10.77
C SER A 28 -6.70 -0.52 -12.04
N GLY A 29 -7.64 -0.86 -12.93
CA GLY A 29 -7.32 -1.46 -14.21
C GLY A 29 -6.47 -0.56 -15.11
N ILE A 30 -6.80 0.75 -15.17
CA ILE A 30 -5.99 1.74 -15.89
C ILE A 30 -4.56 1.80 -15.31
N ALA A 31 -4.44 1.82 -13.98
CA ALA A 31 -3.14 1.86 -13.32
C ALA A 31 -2.32 0.58 -13.56
N VAL A 32 -2.95 -0.60 -13.52
CA VAL A 32 -2.29 -1.87 -13.87
C VAL A 32 -1.77 -1.83 -15.30
N GLY A 33 -2.58 -1.41 -16.27
CA GLY A 33 -2.15 -1.25 -17.66
C GLY A 33 -1.02 -0.24 -17.83
N ALA A 34 -1.07 0.87 -17.10
CA ALA A 34 0.00 1.88 -17.09
C ALA A 34 1.32 1.33 -16.54
N SER A 35 1.26 0.51 -15.48
CA SER A 35 2.46 -0.11 -14.91
C SER A 35 3.14 -1.06 -15.88
N MET A 36 2.39 -1.85 -16.63
CA MET A 36 2.92 -2.73 -17.67
C MET A 36 3.59 -1.96 -18.82
N ASN A 37 3.25 -0.69 -18.99
CA ASN A 37 3.85 0.20 -19.99
C ASN A 37 4.99 1.07 -19.43
N GLY A 38 5.57 0.69 -18.30
CA GLY A 38 6.78 1.31 -17.75
C GLY A 38 6.54 2.49 -16.81
N LEU A 39 5.30 2.79 -16.46
CA LEU A 39 4.99 3.75 -15.40
C LEU A 39 5.02 3.07 -14.02
N ARG A 40 5.07 3.89 -12.96
CA ARG A 40 5.01 3.43 -11.56
C ARG A 40 3.83 4.10 -10.86
N PRO A 41 2.60 3.66 -11.13
CA PRO A 41 1.43 4.27 -10.55
C PRO A 41 1.29 3.96 -9.06
N ILE A 42 0.73 4.92 -8.35
CA ILE A 42 0.27 4.77 -6.97
C ILE A 42 -1.25 4.91 -7.02
N VAL A 43 -1.96 3.85 -6.68
CA VAL A 43 -3.41 3.83 -6.57
C VAL A 43 -3.78 4.09 -5.12
N GLU A 44 -4.53 5.18 -4.88
CA GLU A 44 -5.05 5.51 -3.56
C GLU A 44 -6.52 5.13 -3.47
N PHE A 45 -6.86 4.20 -2.59
CA PHE A 45 -8.23 3.90 -2.21
C PHE A 45 -8.66 4.80 -1.05
N MET A 46 -9.90 5.28 -1.04
CA MET A 46 -10.45 5.98 0.12
C MET A 46 -10.32 5.16 1.39
N THR A 47 -10.57 3.87 1.28
CA THR A 47 -10.31 2.86 2.31
C THR A 47 -10.18 1.49 1.63
N TRP A 48 -9.42 0.60 2.22
CA TRP A 48 -9.29 -0.78 1.75
C TRP A 48 -10.62 -1.55 1.75
N ASN A 49 -11.60 -1.11 2.50
CA ASN A 49 -12.94 -1.67 2.45
C ASN A 49 -13.56 -1.60 1.04
N PHE A 50 -13.25 -0.58 0.25
CA PHE A 50 -13.72 -0.43 -1.13
C PHE A 50 -12.76 -1.00 -2.17
N ALA A 51 -11.51 -1.29 -1.80
CA ALA A 51 -10.57 -1.98 -2.68
C ALA A 51 -11.05 -3.37 -3.09
N ILE A 52 -12.01 -3.97 -2.36
CA ILE A 52 -12.68 -5.22 -2.73
C ILE A 52 -13.31 -5.11 -4.13
N LEU A 53 -13.81 -3.95 -4.55
CA LEU A 53 -14.34 -3.71 -5.88
C LEU A 53 -13.27 -3.86 -6.98
N ALA A 54 -12.01 -3.65 -6.62
CA ALA A 54 -10.86 -3.79 -7.51
C ALA A 54 -10.09 -5.11 -7.31
N ALA A 55 -10.62 -6.05 -6.54
CA ALA A 55 -9.91 -7.29 -6.19
C ALA A 55 -9.40 -8.05 -7.41
N ASP A 56 -10.16 -8.11 -8.50
CA ASP A 56 -9.73 -8.75 -9.74
C ASP A 56 -8.48 -8.10 -10.34
N GLN A 57 -8.41 -6.76 -10.34
CA GLN A 57 -7.25 -6.04 -10.85
C GLN A 57 -6.00 -6.24 -9.99
N ILE A 58 -6.18 -6.36 -8.67
CA ILE A 58 -5.08 -6.59 -7.74
C ILE A 58 -4.61 -8.05 -7.81
N ILE A 59 -5.55 -9.01 -7.72
CA ILE A 59 -5.27 -10.44 -7.53
C ILE A 59 -4.98 -11.15 -8.86
N ASN A 60 -5.80 -10.94 -9.88
CA ASN A 60 -5.67 -11.64 -11.15
C ASN A 60 -4.80 -10.89 -12.16
N SER A 61 -4.91 -9.56 -12.22
CA SER A 61 -4.13 -8.77 -13.16
C SER A 61 -2.74 -8.46 -12.60
N ALA A 62 -2.61 -7.63 -11.56
CA ALA A 62 -1.31 -7.19 -11.07
C ALA A 62 -0.45 -8.34 -10.54
N ALA A 63 -0.98 -9.16 -9.63
CA ALA A 63 -0.21 -10.20 -8.96
C ALA A 63 0.23 -11.36 -9.88
N LYS A 64 -0.46 -11.59 -10.99
CA LYS A 64 -0.20 -12.75 -11.86
C LYS A 64 0.51 -12.42 -13.17
N MET A 65 0.57 -11.14 -13.53
CA MET A 65 1.07 -10.73 -14.85
C MET A 65 2.50 -11.19 -15.13
N LEU A 66 3.40 -11.09 -14.18
CA LEU A 66 4.79 -11.52 -14.35
C LEU A 66 4.86 -13.01 -14.70
N GLN A 67 4.12 -13.86 -13.98
CA GLN A 67 4.07 -15.29 -14.25
C GLN A 67 3.34 -15.61 -15.56
N MET A 68 2.19 -14.99 -15.80
CA MET A 68 1.36 -15.24 -16.99
C MET A 68 2.05 -14.84 -18.29
N SER A 69 2.90 -13.81 -18.22
CA SER A 69 3.68 -13.33 -19.38
C SER A 69 5.02 -14.07 -19.55
N GLY A 70 5.32 -15.08 -18.74
CA GLY A 70 6.62 -15.75 -18.78
C GLY A 70 7.80 -14.82 -18.42
N GLY A 71 7.56 -13.85 -17.53
CA GLY A 71 8.56 -12.89 -17.06
C GLY A 71 8.73 -11.65 -17.94
N GLN A 72 7.88 -11.46 -18.94
CA GLN A 72 8.02 -10.34 -19.89
C GLN A 72 7.47 -9.01 -19.34
N TYR A 73 6.44 -9.05 -18.50
CA TYR A 73 5.79 -7.87 -17.96
C TYR A 73 5.83 -7.86 -16.43
N ASN A 74 6.54 -6.89 -15.88
CA ASN A 74 6.43 -6.52 -14.47
C ASN A 74 5.19 -5.64 -14.26
N CYS A 75 4.74 -5.57 -13.01
CA CYS A 75 3.65 -4.67 -12.61
C CYS A 75 4.09 -3.83 -11.39
N PRO A 76 4.99 -2.84 -11.59
CA PRO A 76 5.50 -1.98 -10.52
C PRO A 76 4.44 -0.96 -10.09
N ILE A 77 3.51 -1.40 -9.27
CA ILE A 77 2.37 -0.62 -8.80
C ILE A 77 2.26 -0.67 -7.28
N VAL A 78 1.87 0.45 -6.68
CA VAL A 78 1.53 0.51 -5.26
C VAL A 78 0.03 0.76 -5.12
N PHE A 79 -0.64 -0.14 -4.42
CA PHE A 79 -2.01 0.05 -3.95
C PHE A 79 -1.95 0.46 -2.48
N ARG A 80 -2.47 1.64 -2.13
CA ARG A 80 -2.43 2.17 -0.76
C ARG A 80 -3.78 2.71 -0.29
N GLY A 81 -3.93 2.87 0.99
CA GLY A 81 -5.12 3.47 1.60
C GLY A 81 -5.32 3.07 3.05
N GLY A 82 -6.29 3.67 3.69
CA GLY A 82 -6.67 3.38 5.07
C GLY A 82 -7.20 1.96 5.25
N ASN A 83 -6.76 1.28 6.31
CA ASN A 83 -7.09 -0.09 6.63
C ASN A 83 -7.37 -0.25 8.12
N GLY A 84 -8.23 -1.18 8.46
CA GLY A 84 -8.59 -1.47 9.84
C GLY A 84 -9.67 -0.56 10.41
N PRO A 85 -9.89 -0.59 11.72
CA PRO A 85 -10.90 0.23 12.39
C PRO A 85 -10.49 1.70 12.38
N ALA A 86 -11.42 2.54 11.92
CA ALA A 86 -11.31 4.00 11.94
C ALA A 86 -12.25 4.64 12.98
N GLY A 87 -12.96 5.66 12.60
CA GLY A 87 -13.85 6.46 13.43
C GLY A 87 -15.22 5.84 13.79
N GLN A 88 -15.31 4.53 14.01
CA GLN A 88 -16.56 3.84 14.36
C GLN A 88 -17.65 3.90 13.27
N LEU A 89 -17.26 3.74 12.02
CA LEU A 89 -18.13 3.85 10.84
C LEU A 89 -18.94 2.58 10.55
N GLY A 90 -18.86 1.55 11.41
CA GLY A 90 -19.58 0.30 11.25
C GLY A 90 -18.78 -0.80 10.54
N ALA A 91 -19.39 -1.97 10.40
CA ALA A 91 -18.71 -3.20 9.99
C ALA A 91 -18.07 -3.12 8.60
N THR A 92 -18.74 -2.47 7.65
CA THR A 92 -18.26 -2.35 6.26
C THR A 92 -17.09 -1.38 6.07
N HIS A 93 -16.75 -0.60 7.11
CA HIS A 93 -15.67 0.40 7.07
C HIS A 93 -14.59 0.15 8.13
N SER A 94 -14.53 -1.06 8.69
CA SER A 94 -13.63 -1.36 9.82
C SER A 94 -12.93 -2.71 9.66
N GLN A 95 -12.75 -3.14 8.42
CA GLN A 95 -12.13 -4.44 8.12
C GLN A 95 -10.62 -4.31 7.97
N SER A 96 -9.90 -5.38 8.34
CA SER A 96 -8.45 -5.50 8.20
C SER A 96 -8.13 -6.53 7.13
N PHE A 97 -7.40 -6.13 6.10
CA PHE A 97 -7.19 -6.91 4.88
C PHE A 97 -5.81 -7.56 4.77
N GLU A 98 -4.98 -7.50 5.81
CA GLU A 98 -3.63 -8.04 5.79
C GLU A 98 -3.59 -9.50 5.38
N ALA A 99 -4.37 -10.35 6.05
CA ALA A 99 -4.43 -11.77 5.75
C ALA A 99 -5.01 -12.07 4.35
N PHE A 100 -5.97 -11.25 3.90
CA PHE A 100 -6.63 -11.43 2.61
C PHE A 100 -5.64 -11.27 1.45
N TYR A 101 -4.85 -10.21 1.44
CA TYR A 101 -3.88 -9.96 0.38
C TYR A 101 -2.55 -10.72 0.59
N ALA A 102 -2.12 -10.96 1.84
CA ALA A 102 -0.92 -11.75 2.12
C ALA A 102 -1.04 -13.22 1.68
N HIS A 103 -2.27 -13.72 1.53
CA HIS A 103 -2.52 -15.06 1.00
C HIS A 103 -2.27 -15.16 -0.52
N VAL A 104 -2.19 -14.05 -1.24
CA VAL A 104 -2.11 -14.02 -2.70
C VAL A 104 -0.65 -14.06 -3.18
N PRO A 105 -0.20 -15.16 -3.83
CA PRO A 105 1.14 -15.19 -4.43
C PRO A 105 1.30 -14.12 -5.51
N GLY A 106 2.43 -13.42 -5.48
CA GLY A 106 2.75 -12.34 -6.41
C GLY A 106 2.51 -10.93 -5.85
N LEU A 107 1.90 -10.80 -4.67
CA LEU A 107 1.78 -9.54 -3.94
C LEU A 107 2.82 -9.45 -2.81
N LYS A 108 3.36 -8.26 -2.61
CA LYS A 108 4.05 -7.87 -1.37
C LYS A 108 3.08 -7.05 -0.52
N VAL A 109 2.92 -7.42 0.74
CA VAL A 109 1.99 -6.76 1.66
C VAL A 109 2.77 -6.07 2.77
N ILE A 110 2.51 -4.78 2.95
CA ILE A 110 3.22 -3.92 3.89
C ILE A 110 2.22 -3.25 4.82
N THR A 111 2.53 -3.24 6.10
CA THR A 111 1.75 -2.56 7.13
C THR A 111 2.70 -1.80 8.05
N PRO A 112 2.92 -0.48 7.83
CA PRO A 112 3.84 0.30 8.65
C PRO A 112 3.36 0.42 10.09
N SER A 113 4.30 0.51 11.02
CA SER A 113 4.03 0.59 12.46
C SER A 113 4.30 1.97 13.07
N CYS A 114 5.00 2.85 12.35
CA CYS A 114 5.33 4.19 12.79
C CYS A 114 5.56 5.15 11.60
N PRO A 115 5.68 6.48 11.84
CA PRO A 115 5.94 7.43 10.76
C PRO A 115 7.23 7.18 9.97
N ALA A 116 8.29 6.73 10.61
CA ALA A 116 9.54 6.38 9.93
C ALA A 116 9.35 5.18 8.98
N ASP A 117 8.65 4.13 9.44
CA ASP A 117 8.29 2.99 8.60
C ASP A 117 7.46 3.42 7.40
N ALA A 118 6.44 4.27 7.62
CA ALA A 118 5.56 4.74 6.56
C ALA A 118 6.35 5.43 5.44
N LYS A 119 7.29 6.33 5.77
CA LYS A 119 8.15 7.00 4.77
C LYS A 119 9.10 6.02 4.09
N GLY A 120 9.84 5.22 4.85
CA GLY A 120 10.90 4.35 4.32
C GLY A 120 10.35 3.18 3.50
N LEU A 121 9.28 2.53 3.98
CA LEU A 121 8.64 1.41 3.28
C LEU A 121 7.84 1.86 2.05
N LEU A 122 7.16 3.02 2.09
CA LEU A 122 6.45 3.53 0.91
C LEU A 122 7.43 3.87 -0.21
N LYS A 123 8.57 4.47 0.10
CA LYS A 123 9.62 4.72 -0.90
C LYS A 123 10.20 3.43 -1.46
N ALA A 124 10.41 2.41 -0.63
CA ALA A 124 10.81 1.09 -1.09
C ALA A 124 9.76 0.46 -2.01
N ALA A 125 8.49 0.54 -1.63
CA ALA A 125 7.36 0.02 -2.42
C ALA A 125 7.27 0.67 -3.80
N ILE A 126 7.43 1.99 -3.91
CA ILE A 126 7.40 2.72 -5.18
C ILE A 126 8.55 2.28 -6.11
N ARG A 127 9.68 1.89 -5.54
CA ARG A 127 10.87 1.43 -6.30
C ARG A 127 10.89 -0.06 -6.60
N ASP A 128 9.98 -0.81 -6.01
CA ASP A 128 9.86 -2.25 -6.26
C ASP A 128 9.29 -2.52 -7.66
N ASN A 129 9.70 -3.62 -8.26
CA ASN A 129 9.21 -4.04 -9.58
C ASN A 129 7.97 -4.93 -9.50
N ASP A 130 7.63 -5.40 -8.31
CA ASP A 130 6.44 -6.21 -8.05
C ASP A 130 5.31 -5.36 -7.47
N PRO A 131 4.05 -5.80 -7.61
CA PRO A 131 2.92 -5.08 -7.04
C PRO A 131 2.94 -5.14 -5.51
N VAL A 132 2.76 -3.97 -4.90
CA VAL A 132 2.77 -3.80 -3.44
C VAL A 132 1.40 -3.34 -2.95
N VAL A 133 0.87 -4.04 -1.97
CA VAL A 133 -0.30 -3.69 -1.17
C VAL A 133 0.19 -3.02 0.11
N PHE A 134 -0.10 -1.73 0.27
CA PHE A 134 0.37 -0.91 1.37
C PHE A 134 -0.81 -0.50 2.26
N LEU A 135 -0.97 -1.21 3.38
CA LEU A 135 -2.11 -1.12 4.29
C LEU A 135 -1.79 -0.14 5.44
N GLU A 136 -2.42 1.03 5.41
CA GLU A 136 -2.18 2.08 6.39
C GLU A 136 -3.25 2.05 7.48
N SER A 137 -2.84 1.97 8.73
CA SER A 137 -3.81 2.07 9.82
C SER A 137 -4.36 3.50 9.92
N GLU A 138 -5.66 3.67 9.70
CA GLU A 138 -6.31 4.98 9.81
C GLU A 138 -6.12 5.62 11.19
N LYS A 139 -6.04 4.83 12.24
CA LYS A 139 -5.78 5.32 13.61
C LYS A 139 -4.39 5.92 13.79
N MET A 140 -3.48 5.67 12.85
CA MET A 140 -2.11 6.19 12.92
C MET A 140 -1.89 7.47 12.11
N TYR A 141 -2.85 7.93 11.33
CA TYR A 141 -2.67 9.14 10.51
C TYR A 141 -2.41 10.42 11.30
N GLY A 142 -2.77 10.44 12.58
CA GLY A 142 -2.45 11.53 13.50
C GLY A 142 -1.19 11.30 14.35
N ASP A 143 -0.57 10.14 14.27
CA ASP A 143 0.58 9.80 15.09
C ASP A 143 1.80 10.63 14.68
N LYS A 144 2.52 11.11 15.69
CA LYS A 144 3.78 11.84 15.52
C LYS A 144 4.93 10.97 15.97
N GLY A 145 6.06 11.06 15.29
CA GLY A 145 7.27 10.33 15.66
C GLY A 145 8.48 10.90 14.93
N GLU A 146 9.65 10.49 15.36
CA GLU A 146 10.89 10.84 14.66
C GLU A 146 10.91 10.17 13.29
N VAL A 147 11.25 10.96 12.28
CA VAL A 147 11.42 10.50 10.91
C VAL A 147 12.79 10.97 10.45
N PRO A 148 13.70 10.06 10.04
CA PRO A 148 15.01 10.45 9.55
C PRO A 148 14.90 11.47 8.41
N GLU A 149 15.74 12.50 8.47
CA GLU A 149 15.86 13.48 7.40
C GLU A 149 16.53 12.85 6.16
N GLY A 150 16.32 13.50 5.00
CA GLY A 150 16.93 13.09 3.75
C GLY A 150 16.32 11.81 3.16
N GLU A 151 17.13 11.16 2.35
CA GLU A 151 16.75 9.99 1.57
C GLU A 151 17.08 8.70 2.34
N TYR A 152 16.09 7.87 2.57
CA TYR A 152 16.28 6.50 3.04
C TYR A 152 15.14 5.60 2.59
N ILE A 153 15.40 4.32 2.52
CA ILE A 153 14.43 3.25 2.28
C ILE A 153 14.59 2.17 3.35
N ILE A 154 13.50 1.50 3.66
CA ILE A 154 13.52 0.30 4.50
C ILE A 154 13.32 -0.90 3.59
N PRO A 155 14.23 -1.90 3.59
CA PRO A 155 14.09 -3.08 2.75
C PRO A 155 12.81 -3.85 3.06
N ILE A 156 12.04 -4.20 2.02
CA ILE A 156 10.84 -5.01 2.16
C ILE A 156 11.24 -6.45 2.50
N GLY A 157 10.52 -7.07 3.44
CA GLY A 157 10.77 -8.47 3.85
C GLY A 157 11.81 -8.65 4.94
N VAL A 158 12.34 -7.56 5.50
CA VAL A 158 13.29 -7.59 6.60
C VAL A 158 12.60 -7.15 7.89
N ALA A 159 12.53 -8.06 8.86
CA ALA A 159 11.98 -7.76 10.17
C ALA A 159 12.95 -6.97 11.04
N GLU A 160 12.43 -6.11 11.90
CA GLU A 160 13.21 -5.33 12.87
C GLU A 160 12.98 -5.85 14.29
N ILE A 161 14.06 -5.95 15.06
CA ILE A 161 13.97 -6.26 16.48
C ILE A 161 13.70 -4.98 17.27
N LYS A 162 12.43 -4.73 17.58
CA LYS A 162 12.02 -3.53 18.34
C LYS A 162 12.43 -3.61 19.80
N ARG A 163 12.46 -4.82 20.40
CA ARG A 163 12.85 -5.05 21.78
C ARG A 163 13.63 -6.36 21.91
N LYS A 164 14.84 -6.30 22.40
CA LYS A 164 15.65 -7.50 22.68
C LYS A 164 15.14 -8.21 23.95
N GLY A 165 15.17 -9.53 23.94
CA GLY A 165 14.81 -10.40 25.06
C GLY A 165 15.44 -11.78 24.90
N SER A 166 15.20 -12.68 25.86
CA SER A 166 15.76 -14.03 25.91
C SER A 166 14.73 -15.14 26.07
N ASP A 167 13.54 -14.84 26.62
CA ASP A 167 12.60 -15.85 27.10
C ASP A 167 11.49 -16.15 26.10
N VAL A 168 11.08 -15.17 25.29
CA VAL A 168 9.99 -15.30 24.32
C VAL A 168 10.24 -14.42 23.11
N THR A 169 9.80 -14.88 21.95
CA THR A 169 9.75 -14.09 20.73
C THR A 169 8.29 -13.75 20.40
N ILE A 170 8.00 -12.45 20.30
CA ILE A 170 6.70 -11.95 19.87
C ILE A 170 6.90 -11.33 18.49
N VAL A 171 6.10 -11.76 17.51
CA VAL A 171 6.08 -11.19 16.14
C VAL A 171 4.77 -10.44 15.96
N SER A 172 4.85 -9.18 15.56
CA SER A 172 3.69 -8.33 15.32
C SER A 172 3.94 -7.38 14.15
N PHE A 173 2.92 -6.63 13.73
CA PHE A 173 2.98 -5.66 12.65
C PHE A 173 1.94 -4.55 12.83
N GLY A 174 2.13 -3.44 12.11
CA GLY A 174 1.19 -2.33 12.07
C GLY A 174 0.94 -1.68 13.43
N LYS A 175 -0.29 -1.23 13.67
CA LYS A 175 -0.66 -0.49 14.90
C LYS A 175 -0.51 -1.30 16.19
N ILE A 176 -0.47 -2.61 16.12
CA ILE A 176 -0.41 -3.49 17.30
C ILE A 176 1.05 -3.69 17.78
N LEU A 177 2.04 -3.35 16.95
CA LEU A 177 3.45 -3.38 17.31
C LEU A 177 3.81 -2.28 18.29
#